data_5db9b3c5ddaebf703fe0732d64bad981
#
_entry.id   5db9b3c5ddaebf703fe0732d64bad981
#
_cell.length_a   1.000
_cell.length_b   1.000
_cell.length_c   1.000
_cell.angle_alpha   90.00
_cell.angle_beta   90.00
_cell.angle_gamma   90.00
#
_symmetry.space_group_name_H-M   'P 1'
#
loop_
_entity.id
_entity.type
_entity.pdbx_description
1 polymer ?
#
loop_
_entity_poly.entity_id
_entity_poly.type
_entity_poly.pdbx_seq_one_letter_code
_entity_poly.pdbx_strand_id
1 'polypeptide(L)'
;MLLRSRYYYLLRHKLGFFMPAIFRYWRKKGVKIFLLLSLCCLPINTQGGTIVRVSTSIGDFSIELLDDVAPITVSNFLNYVSRNDYNGTYFHRVVDDFVVQGGAYRFEPFVGPVDIPTDSPIINEFNVSNLRGTVAMAKQDGDPNSATNQWFINLSDNVNLDSSNGGFTVFGKVLGNGMEIVDAIDKLPTIDLGVKASNAPYINGAYNNDPSDFLFMNVEVVERYSGAPHVFEVNSGLLIATIDIDNGSELINMNFNSVASADGLIIQANLESVISRKGPVDDIALFTSADGRLHIPRLEVNNSGNVAIATNVIFVLTNNNPVQFTLKSFDQ
;
A
#
# COMPACT_ATOMS: atom_id res chain seq x y z
N MET A 1 -9.60 -32.49 -1.16
CA MET A 1 -10.68 -31.60 -0.68
C MET A 1 -10.81 -31.50 0.84
N LEU A 2 -9.96 -32.14 1.63
CA LEU A 2 -10.05 -32.18 3.12
C LEU A 2 -8.95 -31.43 3.87
N LEU A 3 -7.96 -30.84 3.19
CA LEU A 3 -6.84 -30.11 3.81
C LEU A 3 -7.03 -28.58 3.87
N ARG A 4 -7.92 -27.99 3.08
CA ARG A 4 -8.22 -26.55 3.11
C ARG A 4 -9.12 -26.10 4.27
N SER A 5 -9.95 -27.00 4.81
CA SER A 5 -10.91 -26.66 5.88
C SER A 5 -10.26 -26.54 7.26
N ARG A 6 -9.11 -27.18 7.52
CA ARG A 6 -8.41 -27.11 8.81
C ARG A 6 -7.62 -25.82 9.03
N TYR A 7 -7.13 -25.19 7.95
CA TYR A 7 -6.39 -23.92 8.07
C TYR A 7 -7.31 -22.73 8.32
N TYR A 8 -8.51 -22.73 7.73
CA TYR A 8 -9.50 -21.65 7.98
C TYR A 8 -10.06 -21.67 9.40
N TYR A 9 -10.21 -22.83 10.01
CA TYR A 9 -10.73 -22.94 11.38
C TYR A 9 -9.71 -22.52 12.44
N LEU A 10 -8.43 -22.75 12.20
CA LEU A 10 -7.35 -22.35 13.10
C LEU A 10 -7.04 -20.84 13.06
N LEU A 11 -7.19 -20.20 11.92
CA LEU A 11 -7.03 -18.74 11.80
C LEU A 11 -8.19 -17.97 12.49
N ARG A 12 -9.42 -18.44 12.35
CA ARG A 12 -10.58 -17.77 12.94
C ARG A 12 -10.61 -17.84 14.48
N HIS A 13 -10.07 -18.89 15.09
CA HIS A 13 -9.97 -19.02 16.53
C HIS A 13 -8.78 -18.27 17.15
N LYS A 14 -7.71 -18.00 16.40
CA LYS A 14 -6.56 -17.23 16.90
C LYS A 14 -6.77 -15.71 16.81
N LEU A 15 -7.48 -15.22 15.79
CA LEU A 15 -7.79 -13.79 15.62
C LEU A 15 -8.85 -13.27 16.62
N GLY A 16 -9.77 -14.12 17.08
CA GLY A 16 -10.79 -13.76 18.07
C GLY A 16 -10.26 -13.53 19.49
N PHE A 17 -9.04 -13.97 19.83
CA PHE A 17 -8.46 -13.84 21.17
C PHE A 17 -7.55 -12.61 21.34
N PHE A 18 -7.16 -11.93 20.27
CA PHE A 18 -6.22 -10.81 20.34
C PHE A 18 -6.87 -9.44 20.66
N MET A 19 -8.13 -9.25 20.34
CA MET A 19 -8.86 -8.00 20.66
C MET A 19 -9.03 -7.68 22.16
N PRO A 20 -9.19 -8.64 23.08
CA PRO A 20 -9.43 -8.31 24.50
C PRO A 20 -8.21 -7.75 25.24
N ALA A 21 -6.99 -7.98 24.76
CA ALA A 21 -5.78 -7.61 25.50
C ALA A 21 -5.48 -6.10 25.38
N ILE A 22 -5.58 -5.55 24.19
CA ILE A 22 -5.39 -4.10 23.95
C ILE A 22 -6.49 -3.31 24.68
N PHE A 23 -7.73 -3.73 24.57
CA PHE A 23 -8.85 -3.10 25.27
C PHE A 23 -8.77 -3.22 26.80
N ARG A 24 -8.22 -4.30 27.37
CA ARG A 24 -8.07 -4.47 28.81
C ARG A 24 -6.96 -3.61 29.41
N TYR A 25 -5.90 -3.32 28.66
CA TYR A 25 -4.83 -2.44 29.13
C TYR A 25 -5.34 -1.02 29.34
N TRP A 26 -6.10 -0.48 28.39
CA TRP A 26 -6.67 0.86 28.46
C TRP A 26 -7.70 1.01 29.58
N ARG A 27 -8.44 -0.05 29.89
CA ARG A 27 -9.45 -0.06 30.97
C ARG A 27 -8.86 -0.09 32.37
N LYS A 28 -7.68 -0.69 32.60
CA LYS A 28 -7.03 -0.80 33.91
C LYS A 28 -6.31 0.47 34.36
N LYS A 29 -5.92 1.36 33.46
CA LYS A 29 -5.23 2.62 33.80
C LYS A 29 -6.16 3.82 34.00
N GLY A 30 -7.48 3.63 34.02
CA GLY A 30 -8.45 4.70 34.30
C GLY A 30 -8.56 5.74 33.16
N VAL A 31 -8.04 5.42 31.99
CA VAL A 31 -8.11 6.30 30.82
C VAL A 31 -9.54 6.26 30.28
N LYS A 32 -10.28 7.35 30.47
CA LYS A 32 -11.67 7.51 30.02
C LYS A 32 -11.75 7.75 28.50
N ILE A 33 -11.15 6.86 27.70
CA ILE A 33 -11.29 6.90 26.24
C ILE A 33 -12.74 6.71 25.80
N PHE A 34 -13.56 6.05 26.63
CA PHE A 34 -14.97 5.79 26.33
C PHE A 34 -15.87 7.05 26.29
N LEU A 35 -15.43 8.20 26.84
CA LEU A 35 -16.24 9.42 26.84
C LEU A 35 -15.95 10.35 25.66
N LEU A 36 -14.84 10.20 24.97
CA LEU A 36 -14.53 10.97 23.74
C LEU A 36 -15.19 10.41 22.49
N LEU A 37 -15.64 9.15 22.51
CA LEU A 37 -16.36 8.53 21.39
C LEU A 37 -17.79 9.05 21.19
N SER A 38 -18.32 9.87 22.12
CA SER A 38 -19.72 10.35 22.03
C SER A 38 -19.88 11.84 21.70
N LEU A 39 -18.78 12.61 21.60
CA LEU A 39 -18.91 14.08 21.52
C LEU A 39 -18.32 14.76 20.26
N CYS A 40 -17.83 14.03 19.29
CA CYS A 40 -17.39 14.63 18.00
C CYS A 40 -17.77 13.77 16.81
N CYS A 41 -19.07 13.56 16.58
CA CYS A 41 -19.57 13.14 15.27
C CYS A 41 -19.74 14.37 14.36
N LEU A 42 -18.66 15.09 14.10
CA LEU A 42 -18.54 15.82 12.84
C LEU A 42 -17.69 14.95 11.94
N PRO A 43 -18.13 14.59 10.72
CA PRO A 43 -17.26 13.94 9.78
C PRO A 43 -16.16 14.95 9.42
N ILE A 44 -15.01 14.82 10.07
CA ILE A 44 -13.79 15.39 9.52
C ILE A 44 -13.51 14.50 8.32
N ASN A 45 -13.87 14.95 7.13
CA ASN A 45 -13.42 14.35 5.87
C ASN A 45 -11.91 14.52 5.82
N THR A 46 -11.19 13.62 6.46
CA THR A 46 -9.78 13.42 6.20
C THR A 46 -9.71 12.63 4.91
N GLN A 47 -9.53 13.32 3.80
CA GLN A 47 -9.33 12.74 2.47
C GLN A 47 -7.94 12.09 2.42
N GLY A 48 -7.84 10.89 2.95
CA GLY A 48 -6.71 10.02 2.70
C GLY A 48 -7.10 9.04 1.60
N GLY A 49 -6.25 8.85 0.61
CA GLY A 49 -6.45 7.85 -0.43
C GLY A 49 -6.37 6.43 0.12
N THR A 50 -7.05 5.50 -0.52
CA THR A 50 -6.84 4.06 -0.24
C THR A 50 -5.44 3.67 -0.68
N ILE A 51 -4.71 2.93 0.15
CA ILE A 51 -3.38 2.42 -0.21
C ILE A 51 -3.48 0.93 -0.52
N VAL A 52 -2.91 0.54 -1.64
CA VAL A 52 -2.69 -0.87 -2.00
C VAL A 52 -1.20 -1.16 -2.06
N ARG A 53 -0.83 -2.38 -1.67
CA ARG A 53 0.51 -2.93 -1.85
C ARG A 53 0.51 -3.87 -3.02
N VAL A 54 1.52 -3.75 -3.86
CA VAL A 54 1.86 -4.70 -4.91
C VAL A 54 3.11 -5.43 -4.47
N SER A 55 2.99 -6.72 -4.16
CA SER A 55 4.11 -7.55 -3.75
C SER A 55 4.62 -8.37 -4.91
N THR A 56 5.94 -8.38 -5.12
CA THR A 56 6.62 -9.15 -6.16
C THR A 56 7.85 -9.86 -5.60
N SER A 57 8.41 -10.79 -6.37
CA SER A 57 9.63 -11.52 -5.96
C SER A 57 10.90 -10.66 -5.94
N ILE A 58 10.88 -9.46 -6.55
CA ILE A 58 12.03 -8.54 -6.55
C ILE A 58 11.84 -7.33 -5.64
N GLY A 59 10.73 -7.27 -4.91
CA GLY A 59 10.39 -6.23 -3.94
C GLY A 59 8.93 -5.80 -4.02
N ASP A 60 8.51 -5.04 -3.00
CA ASP A 60 7.17 -4.54 -2.86
C ASP A 60 7.13 -3.04 -3.12
N PHE A 61 6.01 -2.55 -3.64
CA PHE A 61 5.73 -1.12 -3.71
C PHE A 61 4.27 -0.84 -3.38
N SER A 62 3.99 0.39 -2.96
CA SER A 62 2.64 0.81 -2.61
C SER A 62 2.13 1.86 -3.58
N ILE A 63 0.83 1.85 -3.81
CA ILE A 63 0.10 2.80 -4.66
C ILE A 63 -0.94 3.48 -3.79
N GLU A 64 -0.93 4.82 -3.72
CA GLU A 64 -2.03 5.62 -3.21
C GLU A 64 -3.06 5.79 -4.33
N LEU A 65 -4.29 5.38 -4.08
CA LEU A 65 -5.39 5.54 -5.02
C LEU A 65 -5.98 6.95 -4.91
N LEU A 66 -6.39 7.50 -6.03
CA LEU A 66 -6.96 8.84 -6.13
C LEU A 66 -8.49 8.78 -6.03
N ASP A 67 -8.99 8.36 -4.86
CA ASP A 67 -10.41 8.06 -4.60
C ASP A 67 -11.34 9.21 -5.00
N ASP A 68 -10.93 10.47 -4.81
CA ASP A 68 -11.74 11.66 -5.12
C ASP A 68 -11.62 12.12 -6.58
N VAL A 69 -10.54 11.71 -7.26
CA VAL A 69 -10.23 12.17 -8.62
C VAL A 69 -10.82 11.24 -9.67
N ALA A 70 -10.78 9.94 -9.42
CA ALA A 70 -11.25 8.88 -10.31
C ALA A 70 -12.04 7.81 -9.55
N PRO A 71 -13.17 8.17 -8.88
CA PRO A 71 -13.88 7.29 -7.97
C PRO A 71 -14.44 6.01 -8.61
N ILE A 72 -14.90 6.07 -9.86
CA ILE A 72 -15.41 4.90 -10.59
C ILE A 72 -14.25 3.95 -10.90
N THR A 73 -13.13 4.49 -11.34
CA THR A 73 -11.92 3.73 -11.69
C THR A 73 -11.31 3.09 -10.45
N VAL A 74 -11.21 3.83 -9.34
CA VAL A 74 -10.74 3.30 -8.06
C VAL A 74 -11.66 2.18 -7.57
N SER A 75 -12.99 2.39 -7.60
CA SER A 75 -13.95 1.35 -7.22
C SER A 75 -13.82 0.08 -8.08
N ASN A 76 -13.66 0.25 -9.40
CA ASN A 76 -13.42 -0.87 -10.32
C ASN A 76 -12.14 -1.64 -9.95
N PHE A 77 -11.03 -0.94 -9.77
CA PHE A 77 -9.76 -1.55 -9.38
C PHE A 77 -9.86 -2.30 -8.04
N LEU A 78 -10.48 -1.68 -7.03
CA LEU A 78 -10.69 -2.28 -5.70
C LEU A 78 -11.62 -3.50 -5.73
N ASN A 79 -12.57 -3.60 -6.68
CA ASN A 79 -13.38 -4.78 -6.86
C ASN A 79 -12.52 -6.00 -7.25
N TYR A 80 -11.57 -5.84 -8.18
CA TYR A 80 -10.61 -6.89 -8.53
C TYR A 80 -9.68 -7.25 -7.35
N VAL A 81 -9.19 -6.24 -6.62
CA VAL A 81 -8.36 -6.47 -5.42
C VAL A 81 -9.12 -7.26 -4.36
N SER A 82 -10.38 -6.88 -4.06
CA SER A 82 -11.19 -7.51 -3.01
C SER A 82 -11.53 -8.97 -3.30
N ARG A 83 -11.65 -9.33 -4.58
CA ARG A 83 -11.86 -10.71 -5.04
C ARG A 83 -10.56 -11.51 -5.16
N ASN A 84 -9.39 -10.88 -4.92
CA ASN A 84 -8.07 -11.43 -5.17
C ASN A 84 -7.81 -11.81 -6.63
N ASP A 85 -8.48 -11.16 -7.59
CA ASP A 85 -8.33 -11.45 -9.00
C ASP A 85 -6.94 -11.12 -9.53
N TYR A 86 -6.26 -10.10 -8.94
CA TYR A 86 -4.88 -9.74 -9.27
C TYR A 86 -3.82 -10.65 -8.65
N ASN A 87 -4.18 -11.47 -7.66
CA ASN A 87 -3.20 -12.35 -7.00
C ASN A 87 -2.78 -13.49 -7.92
N GLY A 88 -1.46 -13.64 -8.08
CA GLY A 88 -0.86 -14.59 -9.02
C GLY A 88 -0.97 -14.14 -10.49
N THR A 89 -1.34 -12.89 -10.77
CA THR A 89 -1.14 -12.30 -12.09
C THR A 89 0.31 -11.88 -12.29
N TYR A 90 0.71 -11.58 -13.51
CA TYR A 90 2.07 -11.15 -13.83
C TYR A 90 2.07 -9.89 -14.69
N PHE A 91 3.20 -9.18 -14.68
CA PHE A 91 3.44 -8.11 -15.62
C PHE A 91 3.67 -8.73 -16.99
N HIS A 92 2.76 -8.46 -17.93
CA HIS A 92 2.76 -9.09 -19.24
C HIS A 92 3.36 -8.21 -20.34
N ARG A 93 3.61 -6.94 -20.02
CA ARG A 93 4.17 -5.97 -20.97
C ARG A 93 4.98 -4.91 -20.23
N VAL A 94 6.25 -4.79 -20.59
CA VAL A 94 7.14 -3.70 -20.20
C VAL A 94 7.67 -3.04 -21.46
N VAL A 95 7.56 -1.73 -21.55
CA VAL A 95 8.13 -0.92 -22.62
C VAL A 95 9.04 0.11 -21.98
N ASP A 96 10.33 -0.02 -22.28
CA ASP A 96 11.41 0.81 -21.75
C ASP A 96 11.08 2.30 -21.81
N ASP A 97 11.34 3.02 -20.72
CA ASP A 97 11.04 4.45 -20.56
C ASP A 97 9.57 4.84 -20.84
N PHE A 98 8.66 3.89 -20.93
CA PHE A 98 7.25 4.15 -21.20
C PHE A 98 6.35 3.63 -20.09
N VAL A 99 6.06 2.31 -20.05
CA VAL A 99 5.12 1.74 -19.07
C VAL A 99 5.48 0.34 -18.63
N VAL A 100 5.07 -0.02 -17.40
CA VAL A 100 4.98 -1.39 -16.88
C VAL A 100 3.50 -1.73 -16.74
N GLN A 101 3.00 -2.74 -17.47
CA GLN A 101 1.58 -3.08 -17.58
C GLN A 101 1.29 -4.48 -17.04
N GLY A 102 0.20 -4.58 -16.25
CA GLY A 102 -0.27 -5.82 -15.65
C GLY A 102 -1.78 -5.90 -15.50
N GLY A 103 -2.27 -6.86 -14.69
CA GLY A 103 -3.67 -6.97 -14.30
C GLY A 103 -4.58 -7.73 -15.28
N ALA A 104 -4.04 -8.44 -16.27
CA ALA A 104 -4.84 -9.15 -17.27
C ALA A 104 -4.81 -10.65 -17.12
N TYR A 105 -3.64 -11.21 -16.80
CA TYR A 105 -3.37 -12.64 -16.99
C TYR A 105 -2.75 -13.26 -15.75
N ARG A 106 -3.15 -14.48 -15.46
CA ARG A 106 -2.48 -15.39 -14.53
C ARG A 106 -1.96 -16.61 -15.26
N PHE A 107 -1.05 -17.32 -14.65
CA PHE A 107 -0.53 -18.56 -15.22
C PHE A 107 -1.16 -19.76 -14.54
N GLU A 108 -1.76 -20.65 -15.30
CA GLU A 108 -2.29 -21.92 -14.80
C GLU A 108 -1.36 -23.07 -15.22
N PRO A 109 -0.93 -23.93 -14.27
CA PRO A 109 -0.09 -25.07 -14.57
C PRO A 109 -0.72 -25.94 -15.67
N PHE A 110 0.09 -26.35 -16.64
CA PHE A 110 -0.27 -27.20 -17.80
C PHE A 110 -1.21 -26.53 -18.83
N VAL A 111 -1.74 -25.34 -18.57
CA VAL A 111 -2.61 -24.58 -19.47
C VAL A 111 -1.86 -23.38 -20.06
N GLY A 112 -1.06 -22.72 -19.25
CA GLY A 112 -0.35 -21.50 -19.63
C GLY A 112 -1.10 -20.22 -19.22
N PRO A 113 -0.85 -19.10 -19.90
CA PRO A 113 -1.49 -17.82 -19.61
C PRO A 113 -3.01 -17.85 -19.86
N VAL A 114 -3.79 -17.52 -18.81
CA VAL A 114 -5.26 -17.43 -18.87
C VAL A 114 -5.69 -16.02 -18.45
N ASP A 115 -6.83 -15.58 -19.01
CA ASP A 115 -7.43 -14.31 -18.65
C ASP A 115 -8.00 -14.38 -17.21
N ILE A 116 -7.86 -13.32 -16.43
CA ILE A 116 -8.62 -13.19 -15.19
C ILE A 116 -10.07 -12.77 -15.50
N PRO A 117 -11.03 -12.95 -14.58
CA PRO A 117 -12.38 -12.44 -14.76
C PRO A 117 -12.38 -10.97 -15.14
N THR A 118 -13.25 -10.59 -16.07
CA THR A 118 -13.34 -9.21 -16.58
C THR A 118 -14.73 -8.67 -16.32
N ASP A 119 -14.82 -7.57 -15.54
CA ASP A 119 -16.07 -6.85 -15.30
C ASP A 119 -16.45 -5.99 -16.51
N SER A 120 -17.65 -5.40 -16.50
CA SER A 120 -18.08 -4.48 -17.55
C SER A 120 -17.15 -3.27 -17.66
N PRO A 121 -16.91 -2.75 -18.87
CA PRO A 121 -16.10 -1.56 -19.05
C PRO A 121 -16.65 -0.36 -18.27
N ILE A 122 -15.76 0.53 -17.87
CA ILE A 122 -16.08 1.74 -17.10
C ILE A 122 -15.92 3.01 -17.92
N ILE A 123 -16.65 4.06 -17.53
CA ILE A 123 -16.51 5.40 -18.09
C ILE A 123 -15.11 5.95 -17.83
N ASN A 124 -14.56 6.65 -18.82
CA ASN A 124 -13.28 7.34 -18.69
C ASN A 124 -13.40 8.56 -17.75
N GLU A 125 -12.53 8.62 -16.75
CA GLU A 125 -12.44 9.71 -15.77
C GLU A 125 -11.12 10.49 -15.92
N PHE A 126 -10.58 10.60 -17.14
CA PHE A 126 -9.33 11.31 -17.34
C PHE A 126 -9.40 12.75 -16.80
N ASN A 127 -8.53 13.08 -15.86
CA ASN A 127 -8.45 14.39 -15.21
C ASN A 127 -7.03 14.77 -14.75
N VAL A 128 -6.13 13.80 -14.62
CA VAL A 128 -4.74 13.98 -14.15
C VAL A 128 -3.79 13.50 -15.23
N SER A 129 -2.72 14.25 -15.44
CA SER A 129 -1.69 13.94 -16.44
C SER A 129 -0.94 12.64 -16.12
N ASN A 130 -0.59 11.88 -17.16
CA ASN A 130 0.17 10.64 -17.11
C ASN A 130 1.67 10.93 -16.90
N LEU A 131 2.03 11.41 -15.73
CA LEU A 131 3.41 11.69 -15.34
C LEU A 131 4.08 10.45 -14.76
N ARG A 132 5.42 10.44 -14.71
CA ARG A 132 6.19 9.36 -14.08
C ARG A 132 5.67 9.03 -12.69
N GLY A 133 5.51 7.72 -12.43
CA GLY A 133 5.03 7.18 -11.16
C GLY A 133 3.52 7.21 -10.98
N THR A 134 2.75 7.75 -11.94
CA THR A 134 1.29 7.62 -11.92
C THR A 134 0.87 6.26 -12.45
N VAL A 135 -0.30 5.80 -11.97
CA VAL A 135 -0.92 4.52 -12.34
C VAL A 135 -2.20 4.80 -13.09
N ALA A 136 -2.36 4.25 -14.29
CA ALA A 136 -3.51 4.50 -15.15
C ALA A 136 -4.13 3.22 -15.70
N MET A 137 -5.42 3.30 -16.12
CA MET A 137 -6.12 2.18 -16.74
C MET A 137 -5.74 2.04 -18.21
N ALA A 138 -5.42 0.81 -18.61
CA ALA A 138 -5.29 0.48 -20.02
C ALA A 138 -6.69 0.36 -20.69
N LYS A 139 -6.76 0.67 -21.97
CA LYS A 139 -7.99 0.69 -22.77
C LYS A 139 -7.75 0.05 -24.15
N GLN A 140 -8.84 -0.32 -24.79
CA GLN A 140 -8.82 -0.71 -26.18
C GLN A 140 -8.65 0.53 -27.08
N ASP A 141 -7.90 0.38 -28.15
CA ASP A 141 -7.72 1.48 -29.11
C ASP A 141 -9.05 1.91 -29.75
N GLY A 142 -9.24 3.22 -29.85
CA GLY A 142 -10.45 3.82 -30.42
C GLY A 142 -11.69 3.81 -29.52
N ASP A 143 -11.63 3.25 -28.31
CA ASP A 143 -12.74 3.29 -27.34
C ASP A 143 -12.30 3.86 -25.98
N PRO A 144 -12.60 5.15 -25.70
CA PRO A 144 -12.25 5.80 -24.44
C PRO A 144 -12.83 5.12 -23.19
N ASN A 145 -13.97 4.43 -23.32
CA ASN A 145 -14.72 3.84 -22.22
C ASN A 145 -14.57 2.31 -22.15
N SER A 146 -13.45 1.77 -22.61
CA SER A 146 -13.18 0.34 -22.67
C SER A 146 -12.30 -0.21 -21.53
N ALA A 147 -11.98 0.60 -20.53
CA ALA A 147 -11.17 0.16 -19.39
C ALA A 147 -11.91 -0.91 -18.57
N THR A 148 -11.18 -1.96 -18.17
CA THR A 148 -11.70 -3.07 -17.36
C THR A 148 -10.75 -3.43 -16.22
N ASN A 149 -9.84 -4.40 -16.43
CA ASN A 149 -8.94 -4.96 -15.41
C ASN A 149 -7.47 -4.58 -15.59
N GLN A 150 -7.05 -4.16 -16.79
CA GLN A 150 -5.65 -3.87 -17.06
C GLN A 150 -5.25 -2.46 -16.63
N TRP A 151 -4.08 -2.35 -16.01
CA TRP A 151 -3.51 -1.09 -15.57
C TRP A 151 -2.01 -1.04 -15.87
N PHE A 152 -1.46 0.18 -15.87
CA PHE A 152 -0.04 0.39 -16.08
C PHE A 152 0.52 1.48 -15.18
N ILE A 153 1.82 1.42 -14.95
CA ILE A 153 2.60 2.44 -14.26
C ILE A 153 3.42 3.20 -15.30
N ASN A 154 3.37 4.52 -15.25
CA ASN A 154 4.16 5.38 -16.12
C ASN A 154 5.63 5.43 -15.66
N LEU A 155 6.56 5.04 -16.51
CA LEU A 155 8.00 5.07 -16.26
C LEU A 155 8.62 6.45 -16.53
N SER A 156 7.95 7.26 -17.34
CA SER A 156 8.34 8.64 -17.67
C SER A 156 7.10 9.55 -17.75
N ASP A 157 7.28 10.82 -18.08
CA ASP A 157 6.19 11.76 -18.29
C ASP A 157 5.56 11.52 -19.67
N ASN A 158 4.52 10.68 -19.70
CA ASN A 158 3.81 10.24 -20.89
C ASN A 158 2.65 11.17 -21.23
N VAL A 159 2.89 12.48 -21.32
CA VAL A 159 1.85 13.50 -21.56
C VAL A 159 1.08 13.33 -22.87
N ASN A 160 1.59 12.56 -23.83
CA ASN A 160 0.88 12.18 -25.04
C ASN A 160 -0.34 11.29 -24.76
N LEU A 161 -0.34 10.54 -23.64
CA LEU A 161 -1.48 9.73 -23.21
C LEU A 161 -2.65 10.58 -22.71
N ASP A 162 -2.42 11.85 -22.36
CA ASP A 162 -3.46 12.76 -21.88
C ASP A 162 -4.46 13.16 -22.97
N SER A 163 -4.04 13.11 -24.23
CA SER A 163 -4.90 13.41 -25.38
C SER A 163 -5.23 12.21 -26.25
N SER A 164 -4.49 11.11 -26.11
CA SER A 164 -4.71 9.89 -26.88
C SER A 164 -5.95 9.17 -26.39
N ASN A 165 -6.81 8.70 -27.31
CA ASN A 165 -7.99 7.89 -27.01
C ASN A 165 -8.88 8.49 -25.87
N GLY A 166 -9.06 9.81 -25.85
CA GLY A 166 -9.82 10.53 -24.83
C GLY A 166 -9.11 10.70 -23.49
N GLY A 167 -7.78 10.48 -23.42
CA GLY A 167 -6.96 10.52 -22.22
C GLY A 167 -7.04 9.22 -21.40
N PHE A 168 -5.91 8.75 -20.85
CA PHE A 168 -5.86 7.57 -20.01
C PHE A 168 -6.06 7.96 -18.54
N THR A 169 -7.09 7.43 -17.89
CA THR A 169 -7.46 7.77 -16.52
C THR A 169 -6.37 7.37 -15.54
N VAL A 170 -5.69 8.36 -14.97
CA VAL A 170 -4.82 8.19 -13.82
C VAL A 170 -5.68 8.03 -12.58
N PHE A 171 -5.52 6.91 -11.87
CA PHE A 171 -6.30 6.57 -10.67
C PHE A 171 -5.43 6.28 -9.44
N GLY A 172 -4.11 6.34 -9.58
CA GLY A 172 -3.19 6.10 -8.48
C GLY A 172 -1.82 6.70 -8.72
N LYS A 173 -1.00 6.68 -7.67
CA LYS A 173 0.40 7.12 -7.68
C LYS A 173 1.25 6.19 -6.83
N VAL A 174 2.39 5.77 -7.36
CA VAL A 174 3.39 4.99 -6.62
C VAL A 174 3.97 5.84 -5.50
N LEU A 175 3.96 5.30 -4.28
CA LEU A 175 4.43 5.98 -3.08
C LEU A 175 5.94 5.78 -2.86
N GLY A 176 6.55 6.80 -2.33
CA GLY A 176 7.90 6.74 -1.78
C GLY A 176 8.94 6.25 -2.78
N ASN A 177 9.79 5.30 -2.33
CA ASN A 177 10.80 4.66 -3.17
C ASN A 177 10.24 3.52 -4.03
N GLY A 178 8.92 3.31 -4.05
CA GLY A 178 8.32 2.26 -4.87
C GLY A 178 8.73 2.29 -6.34
N MET A 179 9.06 3.47 -6.86
CA MET A 179 9.60 3.61 -8.21
C MET A 179 10.98 2.97 -8.40
N GLU A 180 11.76 2.72 -7.34
CA GLU A 180 13.02 1.95 -7.46
C GLU A 180 12.74 0.50 -7.84
N ILE A 181 11.67 -0.09 -7.28
CA ILE A 181 11.23 -1.44 -7.65
C ILE A 181 10.64 -1.44 -9.07
N VAL A 182 9.83 -0.44 -9.42
CA VAL A 182 9.26 -0.32 -10.78
C VAL A 182 10.36 -0.13 -11.83
N ASP A 183 11.40 0.66 -11.54
CA ASP A 183 12.58 0.81 -12.40
C ASP A 183 13.41 -0.49 -12.48
N ALA A 184 13.42 -1.27 -11.41
CA ALA A 184 14.06 -2.59 -11.45
C ALA A 184 13.28 -3.57 -12.33
N ILE A 185 11.94 -3.47 -12.36
CA ILE A 185 11.09 -4.24 -13.31
C ILE A 185 11.40 -3.83 -14.76
N ASP A 186 11.53 -2.53 -15.03
CA ASP A 186 11.84 -2.00 -16.35
C ASP A 186 13.18 -2.53 -16.90
N LYS A 187 14.16 -2.73 -16.01
CA LYS A 187 15.49 -3.25 -16.37
C LYS A 187 15.57 -4.76 -16.55
N LEU A 188 14.50 -5.49 -16.23
CA LEU A 188 14.48 -6.93 -16.45
C LEU A 188 14.50 -7.24 -17.95
N PRO A 189 15.16 -8.32 -18.36
CA PRO A 189 15.03 -8.79 -19.72
C PRO A 189 13.57 -9.19 -19.99
N THR A 190 13.10 -8.94 -21.21
CA THR A 190 11.74 -9.23 -21.64
C THR A 190 11.70 -10.30 -22.71
N ILE A 191 10.58 -11.02 -22.77
CA ILE A 191 10.30 -12.02 -23.81
C ILE A 191 8.93 -11.76 -24.43
N ASP A 192 8.85 -11.98 -25.76
CA ASP A 192 7.60 -11.91 -26.50
C ASP A 192 7.10 -13.35 -26.77
N LEU A 193 5.99 -13.70 -26.13
CA LEU A 193 5.27 -14.96 -26.28
C LEU A 193 3.85 -14.74 -26.83
N GLY A 194 3.64 -13.61 -27.52
CA GLY A 194 2.34 -13.22 -28.08
C GLY A 194 1.55 -12.30 -27.13
N VAL A 195 0.27 -12.12 -27.45
CA VAL A 195 -0.60 -11.06 -26.84
C VAL A 195 -0.61 -11.09 -25.31
N LYS A 196 -0.57 -12.27 -24.69
CA LYS A 196 -0.62 -12.42 -23.23
C LYS A 196 0.74 -12.27 -22.55
N ALA A 197 1.82 -12.08 -23.28
CA ALA A 197 3.17 -11.88 -22.81
C ALA A 197 4.00 -11.14 -23.88
N SER A 198 3.51 -10.01 -24.36
CA SER A 198 4.06 -9.32 -25.54
C SER A 198 5.37 -8.55 -25.29
N ASN A 199 5.86 -8.47 -24.11
CA ASN A 199 7.16 -8.04 -23.61
C ASN A 199 7.18 -8.34 -22.12
N ALA A 200 6.90 -9.58 -21.73
CA ALA A 200 6.83 -9.97 -20.33
C ALA A 200 8.22 -9.97 -19.70
N PRO A 201 8.43 -9.30 -18.57
CA PRO A 201 9.71 -9.35 -17.86
C PRO A 201 9.89 -10.73 -17.23
N TYR A 202 11.15 -11.21 -17.25
CA TYR A 202 11.53 -12.45 -16.59
C TYR A 202 12.72 -12.29 -15.65
N ILE A 203 12.77 -13.10 -14.58
CA ILE A 203 13.61 -12.85 -13.39
C ILE A 203 14.85 -13.73 -13.28
N ASN A 204 14.90 -14.88 -13.91
CA ASN A 204 15.96 -15.87 -13.66
C ASN A 204 17.18 -15.78 -14.60
N GLY A 205 17.46 -14.61 -15.18
CA GLY A 205 18.61 -14.34 -16.04
C GLY A 205 18.58 -15.02 -17.41
N ALA A 206 17.83 -16.10 -17.57
CA ALA A 206 17.52 -16.75 -18.84
C ALA A 206 16.08 -17.30 -18.80
N TYR A 207 15.31 -17.03 -19.83
CA TYR A 207 13.99 -17.62 -19.95
C TYR A 207 14.12 -19.12 -20.31
N ASN A 208 13.62 -19.98 -19.43
CA ASN A 208 13.71 -21.44 -19.56
C ASN A 208 12.37 -22.09 -19.92
N ASN A 209 11.37 -21.30 -20.30
CA ASN A 209 9.99 -21.74 -20.52
C ASN A 209 9.35 -22.32 -19.25
N ASP A 210 9.76 -21.80 -18.08
CA ASP A 210 9.22 -22.15 -16.78
C ASP A 210 8.27 -21.00 -16.32
N PRO A 211 7.09 -21.31 -15.83
CA PRO A 211 6.18 -20.30 -15.27
C PRO A 211 6.84 -19.41 -14.20
N SER A 212 7.76 -19.97 -13.40
CA SER A 212 8.48 -19.24 -12.36
C SER A 212 9.42 -18.16 -12.89
N ASP A 213 9.67 -18.14 -14.21
CA ASP A 213 10.47 -17.08 -14.84
C ASP A 213 9.69 -15.74 -14.91
N PHE A 214 8.35 -15.77 -14.91
CA PHE A 214 7.56 -14.54 -14.94
C PHE A 214 7.58 -13.80 -13.62
N LEU A 215 7.52 -12.47 -13.69
CA LEU A 215 7.38 -11.63 -12.51
C LEU A 215 5.91 -11.56 -12.08
N PHE A 216 5.56 -12.41 -11.13
CA PHE A 216 4.22 -12.43 -10.55
C PHE A 216 4.01 -11.30 -9.54
N MET A 217 2.74 -10.93 -9.35
CA MET A 217 2.32 -9.96 -8.36
C MET A 217 1.14 -10.47 -7.52
N ASN A 218 1.06 -9.98 -6.29
CA ASN A 218 -0.14 -10.01 -5.45
C ASN A 218 -0.48 -8.56 -5.11
N VAL A 219 -1.78 -8.24 -5.09
CA VAL A 219 -2.27 -6.89 -4.78
C VAL A 219 -3.25 -6.96 -3.63
N GLU A 220 -2.98 -6.20 -2.58
CA GLU A 220 -3.82 -6.14 -1.38
C GLU A 220 -4.07 -4.72 -0.92
N VAL A 221 -5.24 -4.46 -0.34
CA VAL A 221 -5.50 -3.20 0.36
C VAL A 221 -4.73 -3.22 1.68
N VAL A 222 -3.79 -2.27 1.83
CA VAL A 222 -3.03 -2.16 3.07
C VAL A 222 -3.86 -1.42 4.11
N GLU A 223 -4.46 -0.27 3.72
CA GLU A 223 -5.49 0.44 4.50
C GLU A 223 -6.01 1.71 3.82
N ARG A 224 -7.10 2.30 4.38
CA ARG A 224 -7.47 3.68 4.08
C ARG A 224 -6.62 4.60 4.94
N TYR A 225 -5.83 5.41 4.29
CA TYR A 225 -4.83 6.29 4.86
C TYR A 225 -5.40 7.69 5.07
N SER A 226 -5.21 8.25 6.25
CA SER A 226 -5.40 9.68 6.46
C SER A 226 -4.20 10.43 5.86
N GLY A 227 -4.41 11.59 5.26
CA GLY A 227 -3.31 12.43 4.76
C GLY A 227 -2.37 12.99 5.84
N ALA A 228 -2.60 12.63 7.12
CA ALA A 228 -1.75 13.04 8.24
C ALA A 228 -0.37 12.37 8.16
N PRO A 229 0.70 13.08 8.56
CA PRO A 229 2.07 12.56 8.52
C PRO A 229 2.30 11.40 9.51
N HIS A 230 1.43 11.26 10.52
CA HIS A 230 1.52 10.21 11.53
C HIS A 230 0.15 9.62 11.79
N VAL A 231 0.00 8.32 11.49
CA VAL A 231 -1.25 7.58 11.65
C VAL A 231 -0.98 6.23 12.31
N PHE A 232 -1.77 5.89 13.32
CA PHE A 232 -1.83 4.55 13.89
C PHE A 232 -3.16 3.90 13.52
N GLU A 233 -3.11 2.86 12.74
CA GLU A 233 -4.25 2.06 12.33
C GLU A 233 -4.50 0.94 13.33
N VAL A 234 -5.59 1.03 14.07
CA VAL A 234 -5.88 0.12 15.20
C VAL A 234 -6.09 -1.31 14.74
N ASN A 235 -6.72 -1.51 13.58
CA ASN A 235 -7.12 -2.84 13.12
C ASN A 235 -5.93 -3.67 12.63
N SER A 236 -5.01 -3.06 11.90
CA SER A 236 -3.79 -3.72 11.44
C SER A 236 -2.65 -3.63 12.44
N GLY A 237 -2.74 -2.69 13.38
CA GLY A 237 -1.64 -2.38 14.29
C GLY A 237 -0.46 -1.69 13.60
N LEU A 238 -0.71 -1.02 12.48
CA LEU A 238 0.30 -0.32 11.70
C LEU A 238 0.41 1.13 12.16
N LEU A 239 1.62 1.58 12.50
CA LEU A 239 1.97 2.99 12.67
C LEU A 239 2.77 3.44 11.45
N ILE A 240 2.36 4.53 10.84
CA ILE A 240 3.12 5.23 9.79
C ILE A 240 3.57 6.56 10.38
N ALA A 241 4.84 6.89 10.23
CA ALA A 241 5.38 8.14 10.74
C ALA A 241 6.39 8.76 9.78
N THR A 242 6.35 10.10 9.69
CA THR A 242 7.42 10.90 9.08
C THR A 242 8.36 11.38 10.18
N ILE A 243 9.60 10.97 10.12
CA ILE A 243 10.56 11.10 11.22
C ILE A 243 11.77 11.90 10.76
N ASP A 244 12.18 12.86 11.58
CA ASP A 244 13.51 13.46 11.56
C ASP A 244 14.41 12.73 12.56
N ILE A 245 15.57 12.30 12.11
CA ILE A 245 16.53 11.59 12.96
C ILE A 245 17.62 12.57 13.39
N ASP A 246 17.72 12.82 14.72
CA ASP A 246 18.72 13.66 15.36
C ASP A 246 18.81 15.09 14.80
N ASN A 247 17.68 15.68 14.40
CA ASN A 247 17.61 16.97 13.68
C ASN A 247 18.49 16.99 12.44
N GLY A 248 18.48 15.90 11.70
CA GLY A 248 19.20 15.75 10.45
C GLY A 248 18.62 16.61 9.32
N SER A 249 19.26 16.55 8.17
CA SER A 249 18.78 17.22 6.96
C SER A 249 17.82 16.35 6.14
N GLU A 250 17.56 15.13 6.57
CA GLU A 250 16.79 14.14 5.83
C GLU A 250 15.61 13.63 6.66
N LEU A 251 14.43 13.76 6.07
CA LEU A 251 13.20 13.20 6.62
C LEU A 251 12.98 11.82 6.03
N ILE A 252 12.53 10.88 6.86
CA ILE A 252 12.14 9.56 6.42
C ILE A 252 10.67 9.27 6.75
N ASN A 253 9.98 8.60 5.86
CA ASN A 253 8.76 7.87 6.21
C ASN A 253 9.16 6.46 6.61
N MET A 254 8.56 5.95 7.68
CA MET A 254 8.78 4.60 8.14
C MET A 254 7.51 4.00 8.73
N ASN A 255 7.33 2.72 8.51
CA ASN A 255 6.24 1.94 9.06
C ASN A 255 6.72 1.16 10.28
N PHE A 256 5.81 0.99 11.25
CA PHE A 256 6.01 0.16 12.42
C PHE A 256 4.82 -0.77 12.57
N ASN A 257 5.06 -2.01 12.93
CA ASN A 257 4.01 -2.97 13.24
C ASN A 257 3.85 -3.11 14.75
N SER A 258 2.61 -3.10 15.26
CA SER A 258 2.37 -3.38 16.66
C SER A 258 2.73 -4.83 17.00
N VAL A 259 3.38 -5.01 18.14
CA VAL A 259 3.74 -6.31 18.68
C VAL A 259 2.88 -6.59 19.90
N ALA A 260 2.31 -7.79 19.98
CA ALA A 260 1.53 -8.19 21.13
C ALA A 260 2.40 -8.24 22.39
N SER A 261 2.03 -7.47 23.43
CA SER A 261 2.74 -7.42 24.71
C SER A 261 1.76 -7.29 25.87
N ALA A 262 2.13 -7.90 27.01
CA ALA A 262 1.42 -7.75 28.27
C ALA A 262 1.74 -6.39 28.95
N ASP A 263 2.87 -5.79 28.61
CA ASP A 263 3.43 -4.61 29.29
C ASP A 263 3.07 -3.28 28.61
N GLY A 264 2.30 -3.30 27.52
CA GLY A 264 1.85 -2.11 26.81
C GLY A 264 1.97 -2.21 25.30
N LEU A 265 1.76 -1.08 24.63
CA LEU A 265 1.91 -0.99 23.17
C LEU A 265 3.41 -0.97 22.83
N ILE A 266 3.84 -2.01 22.14
CA ILE A 266 5.15 -2.09 21.51
C ILE A 266 4.97 -1.98 20.02
N ILE A 267 5.79 -1.17 19.37
CA ILE A 267 5.89 -1.05 17.92
C ILE A 267 7.27 -1.51 17.46
N GLN A 268 7.30 -2.29 16.39
CA GLN A 268 8.53 -2.76 15.76
C GLN A 268 8.74 -2.06 14.43
N ALA A 269 9.89 -1.44 14.26
CA ALA A 269 10.25 -0.75 13.03
C ALA A 269 10.38 -1.75 11.87
N ASN A 270 9.74 -1.42 10.75
CA ASN A 270 9.96 -2.10 9.49
C ASN A 270 11.02 -1.31 8.70
N LEU A 271 12.28 -1.73 8.79
CA LEU A 271 13.40 -1.04 8.15
C LEU A 271 13.34 -1.11 6.61
N GLU A 272 12.64 -2.08 6.05
CA GLU A 272 12.42 -2.20 4.60
C GLU A 272 11.42 -1.16 4.07
N SER A 273 10.63 -0.55 4.96
CA SER A 273 9.67 0.50 4.63
C SER A 273 10.25 1.92 4.65
N VAL A 274 11.53 2.07 4.97
CA VAL A 274 12.18 3.40 5.09
C VAL A 274 12.28 4.07 3.73
N ILE A 275 11.78 5.30 3.68
CA ILE A 275 11.69 6.10 2.46
C ILE A 275 12.16 7.52 2.77
N SER A 276 13.12 8.04 2.01
CA SER A 276 13.50 9.44 2.08
C SER A 276 12.34 10.34 1.63
N ARG A 277 12.00 11.36 2.41
CA ARG A 277 10.93 12.31 2.10
C ARG A 277 11.50 13.69 1.83
N LYS A 278 10.98 14.35 0.78
CA LYS A 278 11.32 15.72 0.43
C LYS A 278 10.12 16.63 0.67
N GLY A 279 10.39 17.82 1.21
CA GLY A 279 9.40 18.87 1.38
C GLY A 279 9.01 19.11 2.85
N PRO A 280 8.35 20.23 3.14
CA PRO A 280 7.90 20.56 4.49
C PRO A 280 6.83 19.57 4.94
N VAL A 281 6.88 19.19 6.21
CA VAL A 281 5.88 18.36 6.89
C VAL A 281 5.54 19.05 8.19
N ASP A 282 4.25 19.23 8.45
CA ASP A 282 3.79 19.74 9.74
C ASP A 282 3.87 18.63 10.80
N ASP A 283 4.10 19.01 12.05
CA ASP A 283 4.13 18.09 13.20
C ASP A 283 5.12 16.92 13.04
N ILE A 284 6.32 17.15 12.49
CA ILE A 284 7.33 16.12 12.26
C ILE A 284 7.64 15.35 13.54
N ALA A 285 7.67 14.03 13.48
CA ALA A 285 8.18 13.20 14.56
C ALA A 285 9.70 13.32 14.66
N LEU A 286 10.23 13.33 15.87
CA LEU A 286 11.66 13.40 16.13
C LEU A 286 12.13 12.12 16.79
N PHE A 287 13.10 11.44 16.20
CA PHE A 287 13.85 10.39 16.87
C PHE A 287 15.21 10.92 17.30
N THR A 288 15.50 10.80 18.62
CA THR A 288 16.78 11.19 19.21
C THR A 288 17.56 9.93 19.58
N SER A 289 18.68 9.70 18.92
CA SER A 289 19.50 8.50 19.15
C SER A 289 20.17 8.52 20.52
N ALA A 290 20.43 9.70 21.09
CA ALA A 290 21.09 9.86 22.38
C ALA A 290 20.30 9.30 23.56
N ASP A 291 18.95 9.35 23.52
CA ASP A 291 18.08 8.83 24.60
C ASP A 291 17.08 7.78 24.10
N GLY A 292 17.14 7.42 22.84
CA GLY A 292 16.29 6.41 22.21
C GLY A 292 14.80 6.82 22.13
N ARG A 293 14.48 8.10 22.16
CA ARG A 293 13.10 8.58 22.13
C ARG A 293 12.62 8.87 20.72
N LEU A 294 11.45 8.33 20.39
CA LEU A 294 10.64 8.75 19.26
C LEU A 294 9.48 9.59 19.80
N HIS A 295 9.50 10.88 19.53
CA HIS A 295 8.46 11.84 19.89
C HIS A 295 7.63 12.18 18.67
N ILE A 296 6.33 11.90 18.75
CA ILE A 296 5.34 12.21 17.71
C ILE A 296 4.44 13.33 18.27
N PRO A 297 4.56 14.56 17.78
CA PRO A 297 3.81 15.70 18.33
C PRO A 297 2.29 15.54 18.22
N ARG A 298 1.84 15.00 17.08
CA ARG A 298 0.42 14.75 16.77
C ARG A 298 0.29 13.42 16.04
N LEU A 299 -0.49 12.50 16.59
CA LEU A 299 -0.76 11.19 16.04
C LEU A 299 -2.26 11.00 15.81
N GLU A 300 -2.65 10.68 14.60
CA GLU A 300 -4.00 10.22 14.31
C GLU A 300 -4.13 8.72 14.63
N VAL A 301 -5.12 8.38 15.42
CA VAL A 301 -5.45 6.99 15.75
C VAL A 301 -6.74 6.65 15.02
N ASN A 302 -6.65 5.88 13.97
CA ASN A 302 -7.76 5.49 13.13
C ASN A 302 -8.30 4.11 13.52
N ASN A 303 -9.59 4.03 13.78
CA ASN A 303 -10.31 2.79 14.03
C ASN A 303 -11.49 2.69 13.07
N SER A 304 -11.29 2.03 11.93
CA SER A 304 -12.32 1.84 10.89
C SER A 304 -12.99 3.16 10.46
N GLY A 305 -12.19 4.22 10.24
CA GLY A 305 -12.68 5.55 9.86
C GLY A 305 -13.07 6.46 11.02
N ASN A 306 -13.05 5.96 12.27
CA ASN A 306 -13.20 6.81 13.45
C ASN A 306 -11.81 7.28 13.89
N VAL A 307 -11.54 8.57 13.71
CA VAL A 307 -10.23 9.17 14.02
C VAL A 307 -10.27 9.84 15.39
N ALA A 308 -9.31 9.47 16.25
CA ALA A 308 -8.98 10.16 17.48
C ALA A 308 -7.58 10.78 17.36
N ILE A 309 -7.34 11.89 18.08
CA ILE A 309 -6.03 12.54 18.09
C ILE A 309 -5.35 12.27 19.44
N ALA A 310 -4.10 11.81 19.38
CA ALA A 310 -3.20 11.80 20.52
C ALA A 310 -2.08 12.81 20.26
N THR A 311 -1.67 13.53 21.30
CA THR A 311 -0.59 14.52 21.21
C THR A 311 0.57 14.16 22.14
N ASN A 312 1.75 14.69 21.87
CA ASN A 312 2.96 14.42 22.65
C ASN A 312 3.21 12.92 22.88
N VAL A 313 3.03 12.12 21.84
CA VAL A 313 3.19 10.67 21.93
C VAL A 313 4.67 10.34 21.99
N ILE A 314 5.09 9.68 23.06
CA ILE A 314 6.49 9.31 23.29
C ILE A 314 6.61 7.78 23.32
N PHE A 315 7.41 7.27 22.41
CA PHE A 315 7.91 5.90 22.43
C PHE A 315 9.39 5.91 22.82
N VAL A 316 9.82 4.85 23.51
CA VAL A 316 11.23 4.68 23.91
C VAL A 316 11.75 3.38 23.31
N LEU A 317 12.93 3.43 22.72
CA LEU A 317 13.64 2.28 22.17
C LEU A 317 13.92 1.27 23.28
N THR A 318 13.43 0.06 23.12
CA THR A 318 13.55 -1.01 24.13
C THR A 318 14.31 -2.24 23.62
N ASN A 319 14.45 -2.38 22.31
CA ASN A 319 15.23 -3.43 21.68
C ASN A 319 15.86 -2.93 20.38
N ASN A 320 17.10 -3.32 20.10
CA ASN A 320 17.84 -2.92 18.88
C ASN A 320 17.83 -4.00 17.80
N ASN A 321 17.42 -5.21 18.10
CA ASN A 321 17.35 -6.30 17.12
C ASN A 321 16.30 -7.35 17.54
N PRO A 322 15.07 -7.31 16.96
CA PRO A 322 14.57 -6.28 16.04
C PRO A 322 14.42 -4.91 16.73
N VAL A 323 14.44 -3.84 15.96
CA VAL A 323 14.27 -2.47 16.50
C VAL A 323 12.85 -2.29 17.01
N GLN A 324 12.69 -2.14 18.33
CA GLN A 324 11.38 -2.04 18.98
C GLN A 324 11.33 -0.86 19.93
N PHE A 325 10.16 -0.22 19.95
CA PHE A 325 9.86 0.91 20.82
C PHE A 325 8.63 0.61 21.66
N THR A 326 8.67 0.99 22.93
CA THR A 326 7.54 0.86 23.85
C THR A 326 6.91 2.22 24.10
N LEU A 327 5.58 2.30 24.02
CA LEU A 327 4.82 3.52 24.34
C LEU A 327 5.07 3.90 25.81
N LYS A 328 5.52 5.12 26.03
CA LYS A 328 5.80 5.66 27.36
C LYS A 328 4.70 6.57 27.88
N SER A 329 4.28 7.53 27.06
CA SER A 329 3.27 8.53 27.42
C SER A 329 2.65 9.15 26.19
N PHE A 330 1.48 9.75 26.36
CA PHE A 330 0.80 10.62 25.39
C PHE A 330 -0.20 11.51 26.15
N ASP A 331 -0.60 12.60 25.52
CA ASP A 331 -1.68 13.48 25.94
C ASP A 331 -2.91 13.30 25.04
N GLN A 332 -4.09 13.57 25.60
CA GLN A 332 -5.39 13.48 24.89
C GLN A 332 -5.97 14.87 24.64
#